data_78f7705d8e9493545710ed24893cfa04
#
_entry.id   78f7705d8e9493545710ed24893cfa04
#
_cell.length_a   1.000
_cell.length_b   1.000
_cell.length_c   1.000
_cell.angle_alpha   90.00
_cell.angle_beta   90.00
_cell.angle_gamma   90.00
#
_symmetry.space_group_name_H-M   'P 1'
#
loop_
_entity.id
_entity.type
_entity.pdbx_description
1 polymer ?
#
loop_
_entity_poly.entity_id
_entity_poly.type
_entity_poly.pdbx_seq_one_letter_code
_entity_poly.pdbx_strand_id
1 'polypeptide(L)'
;MMLEAKKTDFEYKNGDIYFGFGLLINLHLNKIYVLIRRPSDLTPVLEDLSQFNVINSSDILDWEKRTESNGLYITIQPTELYGVDWDLYHDGNEKANKTFEERYINIESKYSKPGK
;
A
#
# COMPACT_ATOMS: atom_id res chain seq x y z
N MET A 1 -0.39 5.25 6.16
CA MET A 1 -1.83 5.18 6.50
C MET A 1 -2.05 4.04 7.47
N MET A 2 -2.74 4.29 8.55
CA MET A 2 -3.04 3.25 9.54
C MET A 2 -4.45 2.73 9.33
N LEU A 3 -4.58 1.41 9.27
CA LEU A 3 -5.82 0.72 8.94
C LEU A 3 -6.15 -0.30 10.01
N GLU A 4 -7.43 -0.43 10.32
CA GLU A 4 -7.93 -1.46 11.24
C GLU A 4 -8.78 -2.44 10.46
N ALA A 5 -8.49 -3.74 10.55
CA ALA A 5 -9.27 -4.74 9.85
C ALA A 5 -10.67 -4.84 10.45
N LYS A 6 -11.69 -4.92 9.59
CA LYS A 6 -13.10 -4.99 9.99
C LYS A 6 -13.53 -6.40 10.38
N LYS A 7 -12.81 -7.42 9.90
CA LYS A 7 -13.17 -8.82 10.20
C LYS A 7 -11.93 -9.69 10.08
N THR A 8 -12.04 -10.89 10.63
CA THR A 8 -10.95 -11.87 10.59
C THR A 8 -11.10 -12.77 9.36
N ASP A 9 -9.98 -12.95 8.64
CA ASP A 9 -9.85 -13.91 7.56
C ASP A 9 -8.48 -14.58 7.64
N PHE A 10 -8.00 -15.19 6.55
CA PHE A 10 -6.71 -15.86 6.54
C PHE A 10 -5.52 -14.93 6.78
N GLU A 11 -5.63 -13.66 6.37
CA GLU A 11 -4.52 -12.73 6.39
C GLU A 11 -4.66 -11.66 7.47
N TYR A 12 -5.88 -11.22 7.74
CA TYR A 12 -6.12 -10.07 8.61
C TYR A 12 -6.98 -10.48 9.80
N LYS A 13 -6.74 -9.84 10.94
CA LYS A 13 -7.45 -10.13 12.17
C LYS A 13 -8.27 -8.91 12.60
N ASN A 14 -9.55 -9.13 12.85
CA ASN A 14 -10.46 -8.06 13.27
C ASN A 14 -9.88 -7.24 14.43
N GLY A 15 -9.83 -5.93 14.24
CA GLY A 15 -9.32 -5.01 15.24
C GLY A 15 -7.82 -4.79 15.21
N ASP A 16 -7.06 -5.61 14.51
CA ASP A 16 -5.62 -5.40 14.39
C ASP A 16 -5.32 -4.25 13.43
N ILE A 17 -4.20 -3.59 13.67
CA ILE A 17 -3.76 -2.43 12.92
C ILE A 17 -2.70 -2.83 11.90
N TYR A 18 -2.87 -2.33 10.69
CA TYR A 18 -1.96 -2.60 9.57
C TYR A 18 -1.52 -1.28 8.93
N PHE A 19 -0.37 -1.30 8.30
CA PHE A 19 0.17 -0.12 7.63
C PHE A 19 -0.08 -0.21 6.13
N GLY A 20 -0.88 0.75 5.61
CA GLY A 20 -1.09 0.92 4.18
C GLY A 20 -0.14 1.98 3.64
N PHE A 21 0.55 1.67 2.55
CA PHE A 21 1.60 2.55 2.03
C PHE A 21 1.38 2.97 0.57
N GLY A 22 0.16 2.85 0.09
CA GLY A 22 -0.21 3.34 -1.23
C GLY A 22 -1.69 3.13 -1.49
N LEU A 23 -2.25 3.90 -2.40
CA LEU A 23 -3.64 3.78 -2.84
C LEU A 23 -3.69 3.67 -4.36
N LEU A 24 -4.56 2.82 -4.85
CA LEU A 24 -4.91 2.74 -6.26
C LEU A 24 -6.41 2.94 -6.41
N ILE A 25 -6.79 3.97 -7.15
CA ILE A 25 -8.19 4.23 -7.45
C ILE A 25 -8.46 3.72 -8.86
N ASN A 26 -9.35 2.74 -8.98
CA ASN A 26 -9.76 2.20 -10.26
C ASN A 26 -11.09 2.84 -10.63
N LEU A 27 -11.05 3.81 -11.54
CA LEU A 27 -12.24 4.57 -11.93
C LEU A 27 -13.21 3.73 -12.76
N HIS A 28 -12.70 2.75 -13.49
CA HIS A 28 -13.55 1.85 -14.27
C HIS A 28 -14.43 0.99 -13.38
N LEU A 29 -13.85 0.42 -12.32
CA LEU A 29 -14.58 -0.42 -11.36
C LEU A 29 -15.17 0.38 -10.21
N ASN A 30 -14.85 1.66 -10.12
CA ASN A 30 -15.27 2.54 -9.03
C ASN A 30 -14.87 1.98 -7.66
N LYS A 31 -13.61 1.55 -7.56
CA LYS A 31 -13.05 0.93 -6.35
C LYS A 31 -11.73 1.57 -5.94
N ILE A 32 -11.47 1.55 -4.65
CA ILE A 32 -10.20 2.02 -4.08
C ILE A 32 -9.52 0.83 -3.42
N TYR A 33 -8.25 0.61 -3.81
CA TYR A 33 -7.41 -0.44 -3.24
C TYR A 33 -6.30 0.20 -2.42
N VAL A 34 -5.90 -0.47 -1.35
CA VAL A 34 -4.77 -0.05 -0.54
C VAL A 34 -3.62 -1.04 -0.73
N LEU A 35 -2.41 -0.51 -0.85
CA LEU A 35 -1.20 -1.32 -0.93
C LEU A 35 -0.76 -1.63 0.49
N ILE A 36 -0.62 -2.91 0.82
CA ILE A 36 -0.33 -3.40 2.15
C ILE A 36 0.54 -4.65 2.02
N ARG A 37 1.39 -4.93 3.01
CA ARG A 37 2.18 -6.17 3.02
C ARG A 37 1.34 -7.27 3.62
N ARG A 38 1.09 -8.34 2.85
CA ARG A 38 0.30 -9.48 3.29
C ARG A 38 0.97 -10.14 4.51
N PRO A 39 0.26 -10.29 5.64
CA PRO A 39 0.91 -10.75 6.89
C PRO A 39 1.62 -12.10 6.78
N SER A 40 1.10 -13.03 5.98
CA SER A 40 1.66 -14.39 5.92
C SER A 40 3.07 -14.46 5.33
N ASP A 41 3.40 -13.56 4.36
CA ASP A 41 4.69 -13.63 3.66
C ASP A 41 5.30 -12.26 3.37
N LEU A 42 4.67 -11.19 3.86
CA LEU A 42 5.10 -9.80 3.66
C LEU A 42 5.11 -9.33 2.22
N THR A 43 4.44 -10.05 1.31
CA THR A 43 4.31 -9.63 -0.07
C THR A 43 3.42 -8.39 -0.16
N PRO A 44 3.85 -7.33 -0.85
CA PRO A 44 2.99 -6.18 -1.10
C PRO A 44 1.86 -6.56 -2.05
N VAL A 45 0.63 -6.32 -1.62
CA VAL A 45 -0.57 -6.68 -2.38
C VAL A 45 -1.58 -5.53 -2.32
N LEU A 46 -2.47 -5.48 -3.30
CA LEU A 46 -3.58 -4.53 -3.30
C LEU A 46 -4.80 -5.20 -2.70
N GLU A 47 -5.34 -4.59 -1.64
CA GLU A 47 -6.56 -5.06 -0.99
C GLU A 47 -7.66 -4.01 -1.15
N ASP A 48 -8.90 -4.44 -1.20
CA ASP A 48 -10.04 -3.52 -1.25
C ASP A 48 -10.07 -2.71 0.04
N LEU A 49 -10.01 -1.38 -0.07
CA LEU A 49 -9.97 -0.49 1.08
C LEU A 49 -11.21 -0.64 1.98
N SER A 50 -12.34 -1.09 1.42
CA SER A 50 -13.58 -1.28 2.19
C SER A 50 -13.47 -2.38 3.25
N GLN A 51 -12.43 -3.21 3.20
CA GLN A 51 -12.18 -4.23 4.22
C GLN A 51 -11.63 -3.65 5.52
N PHE A 52 -11.28 -2.37 5.51
CA PHE A 52 -10.61 -1.72 6.64
C PHE A 52 -11.32 -0.45 7.06
N ASN A 53 -11.18 -0.12 8.35
CA ASN A 53 -11.45 1.22 8.84
C ASN A 53 -10.16 2.03 8.75
N VAL A 54 -10.23 3.24 8.20
CA VAL A 54 -9.06 4.12 8.14
C VAL A 54 -8.95 4.83 9.49
N ILE A 55 -7.86 4.56 10.21
CA ILE A 55 -7.62 5.14 11.53
C ILE A 55 -6.89 6.47 11.42
N ASN A 56 -5.88 6.53 10.54
CA ASN A 56 -5.11 7.74 10.30
C ASN A 56 -4.63 7.77 8.86
N SER A 57 -4.96 8.83 8.14
CA SER A 57 -4.58 9.00 6.74
C SER A 57 -3.82 10.31 6.49
N SER A 58 -3.30 10.95 7.54
CA SER A 58 -2.61 12.24 7.39
C SER A 58 -1.35 12.16 6.53
N ASP A 59 -0.71 10.99 6.49
CA ASP A 59 0.50 10.78 5.70
C ASP A 59 0.27 10.85 4.19
N ILE A 60 -0.97 10.64 3.71
CA ILE A 60 -1.25 10.73 2.27
C ILE A 60 -1.06 12.15 1.73
N LEU A 61 -1.06 13.15 2.59
CA LEU A 61 -0.81 14.53 2.18
C LEU A 61 0.60 14.72 1.60
N ASP A 62 1.53 13.86 1.99
CA ASP A 62 2.91 13.89 1.52
C ASP A 62 3.15 12.94 0.34
N TRP A 63 2.15 12.18 -0.04
CA TRP A 63 2.29 11.20 -1.12
C TRP A 63 2.08 11.83 -2.49
N GLU A 64 2.75 11.26 -3.48
CA GLU A 64 2.65 11.72 -4.86
C GLU A 64 1.45 11.10 -5.55
N LYS A 65 0.70 11.90 -6.30
CA LYS A 65 -0.43 11.44 -7.09
C LYS A 65 -0.06 11.37 -8.57
N ARG A 66 -0.38 10.26 -9.22
CA ARG A 66 -0.21 10.10 -10.66
C ARG A 66 -1.47 9.51 -11.29
N THR A 67 -1.78 9.97 -12.51
CA THR A 67 -2.86 9.41 -13.32
C THR A 67 -2.24 8.50 -14.36
N GLU A 68 -2.77 7.29 -14.50
CA GLU A 68 -2.21 6.29 -15.38
C GLU A 68 -3.29 5.66 -16.27
N SER A 69 -2.87 4.99 -17.35
CA SER A 69 -3.74 4.28 -18.29
C SER A 69 -4.87 5.18 -18.83
N ASN A 70 -4.49 6.35 -19.36
CA ASN A 70 -5.42 7.32 -19.93
C ASN A 70 -6.49 7.79 -18.94
N GLY A 71 -6.15 7.84 -17.66
CA GLY A 71 -7.06 8.32 -16.64
C GLY A 71 -7.93 7.26 -16.01
N LEU A 72 -7.75 5.98 -16.35
CA LEU A 72 -8.52 4.90 -15.74
C LEU A 72 -8.07 4.59 -14.32
N TYR A 73 -6.81 4.89 -14.00
CA TYR A 73 -6.25 4.63 -12.68
C TYR A 73 -5.61 5.89 -12.13
N ILE A 74 -5.78 6.09 -10.82
CA ILE A 74 -5.07 7.13 -10.07
C ILE A 74 -4.31 6.42 -8.96
N THR A 75 -2.98 6.63 -8.90
CA THR A 75 -2.17 6.15 -7.80
C THR A 75 -1.83 7.30 -6.87
N ILE A 76 -1.83 7.03 -5.57
CA ILE A 76 -1.42 7.99 -4.54
C ILE A 76 -0.51 7.20 -3.60
N GLN A 77 0.79 7.48 -3.65
CA GLN A 77 1.76 6.70 -2.89
C GLN A 77 3.04 7.49 -2.66
N PRO A 78 3.87 7.09 -1.69
CA PRO A 78 5.16 7.73 -1.51
C PRO A 78 5.97 7.72 -2.80
N THR A 79 6.68 8.81 -3.06
CA THR A 79 7.47 8.97 -4.29
C THR A 79 8.44 7.82 -4.51
N GLU A 80 9.00 7.29 -3.44
CA GLU A 80 9.97 6.19 -3.48
C GLU A 80 9.42 4.95 -4.18
N LEU A 81 8.11 4.70 -4.12
CA LEU A 81 7.51 3.52 -4.73
C LEU A 81 7.39 3.58 -6.24
N TYR A 82 7.41 4.79 -6.83
CA TYR A 82 7.29 4.92 -8.28
C TYR A 82 8.51 4.40 -9.03
N GLY A 83 9.62 4.14 -8.34
CA GLY A 83 10.79 3.53 -8.96
C GLY A 83 10.87 2.01 -8.84
N VAL A 84 9.86 1.37 -8.25
CA VAL A 84 9.84 -0.09 -8.11
C VAL A 84 9.26 -0.72 -9.37
N ASP A 85 9.99 -1.69 -9.95
CA ASP A 85 9.47 -2.47 -11.08
C ASP A 85 8.67 -3.64 -10.52
N TRP A 86 7.34 -3.49 -10.49
CA TRP A 86 6.45 -4.48 -9.89
C TRP A 86 6.42 -5.80 -10.67
N ASP A 87 6.56 -5.74 -12.00
CA ASP A 87 6.58 -6.96 -12.79
C ASP A 87 7.80 -7.81 -12.44
N LEU A 88 8.97 -7.19 -12.36
CA LEU A 88 10.18 -7.90 -11.96
C LEU A 88 10.10 -8.37 -10.50
N TYR A 89 9.51 -7.55 -9.63
CA TYR A 89 9.31 -7.94 -8.23
C TYR A 89 8.52 -9.25 -8.14
N HIS A 90 7.39 -9.31 -8.83
CA HIS A 90 6.50 -10.49 -8.78
C HIS A 90 7.10 -11.69 -9.49
N ASP A 91 8.03 -11.47 -10.43
CA ASP A 91 8.77 -12.56 -11.09
C ASP A 91 9.93 -13.11 -10.24
N GLY A 92 10.10 -12.59 -9.03
CA GLY A 92 11.15 -13.05 -8.13
C GLY A 92 12.54 -12.48 -8.41
N ASN A 93 12.63 -11.39 -9.16
CA ASN A 93 13.91 -10.75 -9.46
C ASN A 93 14.54 -10.19 -8.18
N GLU A 94 15.75 -10.65 -7.85
CA GLU A 94 16.43 -10.28 -6.60
C GLU A 94 16.68 -8.77 -6.49
N LYS A 95 17.07 -8.13 -7.60
CA LYS A 95 17.35 -6.70 -7.60
C LYS A 95 16.08 -5.89 -7.34
N ALA A 96 14.98 -6.26 -7.98
CA ALA A 96 13.70 -5.57 -7.79
C ALA A 96 13.19 -5.77 -6.35
N ASN A 97 13.34 -6.96 -5.80
CA ASN A 97 12.98 -7.24 -4.42
C ASN A 97 13.80 -6.42 -3.44
N LYS A 98 15.12 -6.35 -3.66
CA LYS A 98 16.01 -5.56 -2.81
C LYS A 98 15.67 -4.08 -2.88
N THR A 99 15.40 -3.56 -4.08
CA THR A 99 15.01 -2.16 -4.26
C THR A 99 13.74 -1.84 -3.49
N PHE A 100 12.73 -2.72 -3.57
CA PHE A 100 11.50 -2.53 -2.83
C PHE A 100 11.76 -2.50 -1.31
N GLU A 101 12.51 -3.50 -0.79
CA GLU A 101 12.76 -3.60 0.65
C GLU A 101 13.49 -2.36 1.17
N GLU A 102 14.49 -1.87 0.46
CA GLU A 102 15.22 -0.66 0.85
C GLU A 102 14.31 0.56 0.91
N ARG A 103 13.45 0.72 -0.10
CA ARG A 103 12.51 1.84 -0.15
C ARG A 103 11.43 1.72 0.89
N TYR A 104 10.92 0.51 1.12
CA TYR A 104 9.90 0.26 2.12
C TYR A 104 10.37 0.63 3.53
N ILE A 105 11.62 0.29 3.88
CA ILE A 105 12.19 0.66 5.18
C ILE A 105 12.12 2.17 5.39
N ASN A 106 12.45 2.95 4.37
CA ASN A 106 12.39 4.41 4.45
C ASN A 106 10.95 4.90 4.61
N ILE A 107 10.02 4.31 3.87
CA ILE A 107 8.61 4.68 3.94
C ILE A 107 8.04 4.35 5.32
N GLU A 108 8.31 3.16 5.82
CA GLU A 108 7.84 2.72 7.12
C GLU A 108 8.36 3.63 8.24
N SER A 109 9.63 4.02 8.17
CA SER A 109 10.21 4.90 9.18
C SER A 109 9.57 6.29 9.20
N LYS A 110 9.07 6.76 8.04
CA LYS A 110 8.41 8.06 7.95
C LYS A 110 6.95 8.02 8.42
N TYR A 111 6.21 6.97 8.09
CA TYR A 111 4.76 7.02 8.10
C TYR A 111 4.08 6.04 9.04
N SER A 112 4.74 4.97 9.46
CA SER A 112 4.07 3.92 10.24
C SER A 112 4.05 4.17 11.75
N LYS A 113 4.69 5.22 12.23
CA LYS A 113 4.84 5.45 13.67
C LYS A 113 3.55 5.97 14.28
N PRO A 114 2.96 5.24 15.23
CA PRO A 114 1.74 5.69 15.90
C PRO A 114 2.02 6.92 16.76
N GLY A 115 0.98 7.70 17.01
CA GLY A 115 1.08 8.88 17.88
C GLY A 115 1.68 10.10 17.22
N LYS A 116 1.87 10.07 15.96
CA LYS A 116 2.37 11.22 15.20
C LYS A 116 1.24 12.01 14.58
#